data_e1ac1c4077c63e985e7d4369e42c947f
#
_entry.id   e1ac1c4077c63e985e7d4369e42c947f
#
_cell.length_a   1.000
_cell.length_b   1.000
_cell.length_c   1.000
_cell.angle_alpha   90.00
_cell.angle_beta   90.00
_cell.angle_gamma   90.00
#
_symmetry.space_group_name_H-M   'P 1'
#
loop_
_entity.id
_entity.type
_entity.pdbx_description
1 polymer ?
#
loop_
_entity_poly.entity_id
_entity_poly.type
_entity_poly.pdbx_seq_one_letter_code
_entity_poly.pdbx_strand_id
1 'polypeptide(L)'
;LAEVADVLAQPGVGACQTRVRIRNRTRLLAFVQDIEFACIADAGQSWRNRVGSVGLGGNGQYTRLSTLALLGRAPWSSCLVEDVELGIRLHLAGIGIRYTQRAVTSQQAVTDIRRLLRQRSRWAQGNFQCGRYIRKLMASREVTSLGLLDFLQYLLMPWLAVPLSIVIAVVLGCTIVFSLLGD
;
A
#
# COMPACT_ATOMS: atom_id res chain seq x y z
N LEU A 1 -18.62 -0.37 12.00
CA LEU A 1 -18.24 -1.78 12.30
C LEU A 1 -19.20 -2.78 11.67
N ALA A 2 -20.53 -2.50 11.59
CA ALA A 2 -21.49 -3.40 10.95
C ALA A 2 -21.10 -3.71 9.49
N GLU A 3 -20.81 -2.69 8.67
CA GLU A 3 -20.36 -2.87 7.30
C GLU A 3 -19.11 -3.79 7.17
N VAL A 4 -18.16 -3.65 8.10
CA VAL A 4 -16.96 -4.51 8.12
C VAL A 4 -17.32 -5.95 8.46
N ALA A 5 -18.25 -6.15 9.39
CA ALA A 5 -18.74 -7.48 9.75
C ALA A 5 -19.44 -8.15 8.55
N ASP A 6 -20.29 -7.39 7.83
CA ASP A 6 -20.97 -7.88 6.64
C ASP A 6 -19.99 -8.27 5.52
N VAL A 7 -18.94 -7.45 5.30
CA VAL A 7 -17.88 -7.77 4.35
C VAL A 7 -17.13 -9.03 4.77
N LEU A 8 -16.75 -9.12 6.03
CA LEU A 8 -16.06 -10.29 6.56
C LEU A 8 -16.94 -11.54 6.59
N ALA A 9 -18.28 -11.43 6.62
CA ALA A 9 -19.20 -12.56 6.55
C ALA A 9 -19.23 -13.25 5.17
N GLN A 10 -18.72 -12.59 4.12
CA GLN A 10 -18.70 -13.14 2.77
C GLN A 10 -17.80 -14.39 2.70
N PRO A 11 -18.18 -15.42 1.92
CA PRO A 11 -17.37 -16.62 1.73
C PRO A 11 -15.98 -16.30 1.17
N GLY A 12 -14.93 -16.94 1.71
CA GLY A 12 -13.56 -16.78 1.24
C GLY A 12 -12.89 -15.47 1.65
N VAL A 13 -13.58 -14.55 2.31
CA VAL A 13 -13.03 -13.28 2.79
C VAL A 13 -12.46 -13.42 4.19
N GLY A 14 -11.17 -13.21 4.33
CA GLY A 14 -10.45 -13.28 5.61
C GLY A 14 -10.05 -11.92 6.17
N ALA A 15 -10.00 -10.88 5.33
CA ALA A 15 -9.67 -9.53 5.77
C ALA A 15 -10.46 -8.46 5.00
N CYS A 16 -10.60 -7.29 5.62
CA CYS A 16 -11.24 -6.11 5.05
C CYS A 16 -10.37 -4.89 5.28
N GLN A 17 -10.15 -4.11 4.23
CA GLN A 17 -9.55 -2.78 4.29
C GLN A 17 -10.65 -1.74 4.14
N THR A 18 -10.69 -0.75 5.01
CA THR A 18 -11.64 0.36 4.92
C THR A 18 -11.00 1.59 4.30
N ARG A 19 -11.84 2.52 3.84
CA ARG A 19 -11.40 3.83 3.37
C ARG A 19 -10.73 4.61 4.50
N VAL A 20 -9.62 5.29 4.18
CA VAL A 20 -8.91 6.15 5.13
C VAL A 20 -9.13 7.62 4.79
N ARG A 21 -9.38 8.45 5.81
CA ARG A 21 -9.52 9.90 5.69
C ARG A 21 -8.69 10.63 6.74
N ILE A 22 -8.14 11.77 6.35
CA ILE A 22 -7.38 12.64 7.24
C ILE A 22 -8.33 13.59 7.99
N ARG A 23 -8.14 13.73 9.31
CA ARG A 23 -8.96 14.62 10.15
C ARG A 23 -8.40 16.04 10.24
N ASN A 24 -7.08 16.19 10.40
CA ASN A 24 -6.40 17.47 10.66
C ASN A 24 -5.98 18.20 9.38
N ARG A 25 -6.92 18.45 8.47
CA ARG A 25 -6.70 19.03 7.12
C ARG A 25 -6.45 20.54 7.09
N THR A 26 -6.10 21.16 8.22
CA THR A 26 -5.94 22.62 8.34
C THR A 26 -4.65 23.17 7.72
N ARG A 27 -3.65 22.33 7.50
CA ARG A 27 -2.37 22.70 6.90
C ARG A 27 -2.23 22.06 5.52
N LEU A 28 -1.54 22.76 4.59
CA LEU A 28 -1.33 22.28 3.22
C LEU A 28 -0.77 20.85 3.18
N LEU A 29 0.25 20.55 3.98
CA LEU A 29 0.85 19.23 4.02
C LEU A 29 -0.16 18.13 4.44
N ALA A 30 -1.05 18.43 5.36
CA ALA A 30 -2.10 17.52 5.80
C ALA A 30 -3.22 17.39 4.73
N PHE A 31 -3.54 18.47 4.05
CA PHE A 31 -4.51 18.49 2.96
C PHE A 31 -4.05 17.64 1.77
N VAL A 32 -2.77 17.76 1.38
CA VAL A 32 -2.18 16.93 0.31
C VAL A 32 -2.24 15.44 0.67
N GLN A 33 -1.97 15.08 1.94
CA GLN A 33 -2.11 13.70 2.41
C GLN A 33 -3.58 13.23 2.38
N ASP A 34 -4.57 14.12 2.66
CA ASP A 34 -5.99 13.74 2.52
C ASP A 34 -6.35 13.45 1.06
N ILE A 35 -5.86 14.25 0.10
CA ILE A 35 -6.05 13.98 -1.33
C ILE A 35 -5.44 12.63 -1.71
N GLU A 36 -4.23 12.33 -1.22
CA GLU A 36 -3.58 11.05 -1.46
C GLU A 36 -4.45 9.87 -0.98
N PHE A 37 -4.95 9.92 0.25
CA PHE A 37 -5.78 8.85 0.80
C PHE A 37 -7.21 8.83 0.25
N ALA A 38 -7.83 10.00 0.10
CA ALA A 38 -9.23 10.11 -0.30
C ALA A 38 -9.47 9.91 -1.80
N CYS A 39 -8.44 10.12 -2.63
CA CYS A 39 -8.56 10.01 -4.08
C CYS A 39 -7.68 8.89 -4.63
N ILE A 40 -6.34 9.00 -4.48
CA ILE A 40 -5.40 8.07 -5.13
C ILE A 40 -5.50 6.68 -4.51
N ALA A 41 -5.39 6.59 -3.17
CA ALA A 41 -5.45 5.30 -2.47
C ALA A 41 -6.85 4.68 -2.57
N ASP A 42 -7.92 5.48 -2.46
CA ASP A 42 -9.30 5.02 -2.58
C ASP A 42 -9.59 4.46 -3.98
N ALA A 43 -9.20 5.18 -5.05
CA ALA A 43 -9.33 4.70 -6.42
C ALA A 43 -8.52 3.43 -6.66
N GLY A 44 -7.27 3.41 -6.18
CA GLY A 44 -6.38 2.25 -6.27
C GLY A 44 -6.96 1.01 -5.57
N GLN A 45 -7.43 1.14 -4.33
CA GLN A 45 -8.04 0.03 -3.59
C GLN A 45 -9.37 -0.42 -4.22
N SER A 46 -10.15 0.51 -4.77
CA SER A 46 -11.38 0.17 -5.51
C SER A 46 -11.09 -0.64 -6.78
N TRP A 47 -10.04 -0.29 -7.51
CA TRP A 47 -9.53 -1.08 -8.63
C TRP A 47 -9.06 -2.46 -8.17
N ARG A 48 -8.22 -2.52 -7.15
CA ARG A 48 -7.71 -3.77 -6.56
C ARG A 48 -8.81 -4.69 -6.07
N ASN A 49 -9.91 -4.13 -5.57
CA ASN A 49 -11.07 -4.91 -5.16
C ASN A 49 -11.74 -5.64 -6.34
N ARG A 50 -11.67 -5.08 -7.55
CA ARG A 50 -12.18 -5.71 -8.78
C ARG A 50 -11.25 -6.79 -9.33
N VAL A 51 -9.95 -6.57 -9.25
CA VAL A 51 -8.94 -7.51 -9.80
C VAL A 51 -8.42 -8.53 -8.79
N GLY A 52 -8.84 -8.43 -7.52
CA GLY A 52 -8.51 -9.42 -6.49
C GLY A 52 -7.13 -9.22 -5.85
N SER A 53 -6.62 -7.98 -5.79
CA SER A 53 -5.30 -7.64 -5.23
C SER A 53 -5.35 -6.59 -4.12
N VAL A 54 -6.48 -6.49 -3.39
CA VAL A 54 -6.62 -5.51 -2.30
C VAL A 54 -5.46 -5.61 -1.32
N GLY A 55 -4.78 -4.48 -1.10
CA GLY A 55 -3.70 -4.37 -0.11
C GLY A 55 -4.23 -3.99 1.27
N LEU A 56 -3.51 -4.40 2.31
CA LEU A 56 -3.71 -3.90 3.67
C LEU A 56 -2.78 -2.71 3.92
N GLY A 57 -3.26 -1.70 4.61
CA GLY A 57 -2.55 -0.43 4.84
C GLY A 57 -2.35 -0.06 6.31
N GLY A 58 -2.37 -1.04 7.22
CA GLY A 58 -2.20 -0.83 8.66
C GLY A 58 -3.42 -0.17 9.30
N ASN A 59 -3.77 1.02 8.85
CA ASN A 59 -4.95 1.73 9.33
C ASN A 59 -6.22 1.23 8.64
N GLY A 60 -7.26 0.94 9.45
CA GLY A 60 -8.54 0.52 8.91
C GLY A 60 -8.53 -0.89 8.31
N GLN A 61 -7.55 -1.70 8.68
CA GLN A 61 -7.56 -3.12 8.36
C GLN A 61 -8.25 -3.91 9.46
N TYR A 62 -9.04 -4.87 9.05
CA TYR A 62 -9.73 -5.82 9.93
C TYR A 62 -9.49 -7.23 9.40
N THR A 63 -9.01 -8.11 10.25
CA THR A 63 -8.68 -9.49 9.87
C THR A 63 -9.35 -10.46 10.85
N ARG A 64 -9.95 -11.52 10.34
CA ARG A 64 -10.53 -12.57 11.18
C ARG A 64 -9.43 -13.24 12.00
N LEU A 65 -9.70 -13.54 13.27
CA LEU A 65 -8.76 -14.29 14.10
C LEU A 65 -8.47 -15.68 13.54
N SER A 66 -9.48 -16.35 12.98
CA SER A 66 -9.30 -17.63 12.28
C SER A 66 -8.34 -17.53 11.10
N THR A 67 -8.39 -16.43 10.34
CA THR A 67 -7.47 -16.17 9.24
C THR A 67 -6.04 -15.98 9.72
N LEU A 68 -5.84 -15.23 10.82
CA LEU A 68 -4.51 -15.06 11.41
C LEU A 68 -3.95 -16.39 11.93
N ALA A 69 -4.80 -17.24 12.51
CA ALA A 69 -4.40 -18.57 12.97
C ALA A 69 -3.86 -19.47 11.84
N LEU A 70 -4.39 -19.35 10.62
CA LEU A 70 -3.89 -20.07 9.44
C LEU A 70 -2.46 -19.69 9.05
N LEU A 71 -2.01 -18.48 9.38
CA LEU A 71 -0.65 -18.01 9.12
C LEU A 71 0.38 -18.47 10.19
N GLY A 72 -0.08 -19.23 11.18
CA GLY A 72 0.76 -19.78 12.26
C GLY A 72 0.91 -18.83 13.46
N ARG A 73 1.89 -19.15 14.35
CA ARG A 73 2.08 -18.42 15.60
C ARG A 73 2.58 -16.98 15.44
N ALA A 74 3.16 -16.63 14.29
CA ALA A 74 3.68 -15.29 13.99
C ALA A 74 3.07 -14.78 12.69
N PRO A 75 1.81 -14.31 12.69
CA PRO A 75 1.17 -13.78 11.49
C PRO A 75 1.84 -12.52 10.98
N TRP A 76 2.42 -11.70 11.84
CA TRP A 76 3.24 -10.54 11.49
C TRP A 76 4.73 -10.88 11.53
N SER A 77 5.47 -10.33 10.60
CA SER A 77 6.93 -10.45 10.53
C SER A 77 7.61 -9.16 11.03
N SER A 78 8.95 -9.14 10.96
CA SER A 78 9.76 -7.94 11.19
C SER A 78 9.85 -7.01 9.97
N CYS A 79 8.99 -7.17 8.96
CA CYS A 79 8.93 -6.29 7.80
C CYS A 79 8.50 -4.88 8.21
N LEU A 80 9.11 -3.86 7.63
CA LEU A 80 8.78 -2.46 7.94
C LEU A 80 7.39 -2.02 7.46
N VAL A 81 6.77 -2.82 6.60
CA VAL A 81 5.38 -2.71 6.13
C VAL A 81 4.70 -4.05 6.35
N GLU A 82 4.57 -4.43 7.60
CA GLU A 82 4.02 -5.71 8.05
C GLU A 82 2.57 -5.94 7.61
N ASP A 83 1.84 -4.86 7.40
CA ASP A 83 0.49 -4.81 6.88
C ASP A 83 0.43 -5.23 5.39
N VAL A 84 1.27 -4.63 4.56
CA VAL A 84 1.41 -4.99 3.13
C VAL A 84 1.85 -6.44 3.00
N GLU A 85 2.85 -6.85 3.78
CA GLU A 85 3.33 -8.22 3.79
C GLU A 85 2.24 -9.21 4.21
N LEU A 86 1.48 -8.89 5.25
CA LEU A 86 0.33 -9.70 5.68
C LEU A 86 -0.65 -9.86 4.53
N GLY A 87 -1.00 -8.78 3.83
CA GLY A 87 -1.88 -8.81 2.66
C GLY A 87 -1.37 -9.75 1.58
N ILE A 88 -0.08 -9.66 1.21
CA ILE A 88 0.53 -10.57 0.22
C ILE A 88 0.44 -12.04 0.68
N ARG A 89 0.72 -12.32 1.95
CA ARG A 89 0.66 -13.68 2.49
C ARG A 89 -0.76 -14.25 2.49
N LEU A 90 -1.76 -13.42 2.75
CA LEU A 90 -3.17 -13.83 2.66
C LEU A 90 -3.54 -14.19 1.22
N HIS A 91 -3.19 -13.38 0.24
CA HIS A 91 -3.44 -13.68 -1.17
C HIS A 91 -2.73 -14.96 -1.63
N LEU A 92 -1.49 -15.19 -1.20
CA LEU A 92 -0.75 -16.44 -1.48
C LEU A 92 -1.38 -17.68 -0.83
N ALA A 93 -2.13 -17.50 0.24
CA ALA A 93 -2.90 -18.56 0.90
C ALA A 93 -4.32 -18.72 0.34
N GLY A 94 -4.68 -18.05 -0.76
CA GLY A 94 -6.01 -18.09 -1.36
C GLY A 94 -7.09 -17.38 -0.53
N ILE A 95 -6.70 -16.53 0.42
CA ILE A 95 -7.63 -15.84 1.31
C ILE A 95 -7.96 -14.47 0.73
N GLY A 96 -9.24 -14.23 0.48
CA GLY A 96 -9.73 -12.98 -0.09
C GLY A 96 -9.59 -11.80 0.88
N ILE A 97 -9.15 -10.66 0.36
CA ILE A 97 -9.21 -9.38 1.03
C ILE A 97 -10.19 -8.50 0.27
N ARG A 98 -11.08 -7.80 0.98
CA ARG A 98 -12.04 -6.88 0.38
C ARG A 98 -11.78 -5.45 0.83
N TYR A 99 -12.10 -4.52 -0.06
CA TYR A 99 -12.10 -3.09 0.24
C TYR A 99 -13.52 -2.57 0.32
N THR A 100 -13.80 -1.73 1.33
CA THR A 100 -15.09 -1.02 1.42
C THR A 100 -14.89 0.48 1.62
N GLN A 101 -15.64 1.27 0.84
CA GLN A 101 -15.73 2.72 0.98
C GLN A 101 -16.77 3.16 2.01
N ARG A 102 -17.71 2.26 2.38
CA ARG A 102 -18.84 2.57 3.28
C ARG A 102 -18.39 2.69 4.73
N ALA A 103 -17.32 1.99 5.12
CA ALA A 103 -16.67 2.17 6.40
C ALA A 103 -15.45 3.07 6.23
N VAL A 104 -15.35 4.11 7.07
CA VAL A 104 -14.26 5.08 7.01
C VAL A 104 -13.47 5.05 8.31
N THR A 105 -12.16 4.91 8.18
CA THR A 105 -11.21 5.05 9.27
C THR A 105 -10.55 6.42 9.20
N SER A 106 -10.64 7.18 10.28
CA SER A 106 -10.02 8.50 10.38
C SER A 106 -8.65 8.43 11.00
N GLN A 107 -7.67 9.10 10.40
CA GLN A 107 -6.32 9.23 10.96
C GLN A 107 -5.86 10.69 10.95
N GLN A 108 -4.77 10.97 11.65
CA GLN A 108 -4.09 12.25 11.60
C GLN A 108 -2.97 12.22 10.56
N ALA A 109 -2.87 13.27 9.74
CA ALA A 109 -1.71 13.48 8.88
C ALA A 109 -0.49 13.89 9.69
N VAL A 110 0.67 13.56 9.18
CA VAL A 110 1.94 14.10 9.64
C VAL A 110 2.06 15.55 9.18
N THR A 111 2.26 16.47 10.12
CA THR A 111 2.32 17.92 9.85
C THR A 111 3.75 18.46 9.75
N ASP A 112 4.75 17.63 9.99
CA ASP A 112 6.17 17.94 9.88
C ASP A 112 6.79 17.20 8.68
N ILE A 113 7.45 17.96 7.80
CA ILE A 113 8.00 17.40 6.55
C ILE A 113 9.11 16.37 6.80
N ARG A 114 9.95 16.57 7.80
CA ARG A 114 11.04 15.62 8.11
C ARG A 114 10.48 14.29 8.63
N ARG A 115 9.41 14.37 9.42
CA ARG A 115 8.70 13.16 9.88
C ARG A 115 8.01 12.45 8.71
N LEU A 116 7.40 13.20 7.80
CA LEU A 116 6.77 12.63 6.61
C LEU A 116 7.79 11.92 5.74
N LEU A 117 8.93 12.54 5.45
CA LEU A 117 10.01 11.93 4.67
C LEU A 117 10.53 10.65 5.32
N ARG A 118 10.75 10.65 6.64
CA ARG A 118 11.15 9.42 7.37
C ARG A 118 10.09 8.31 7.26
N GLN A 119 8.81 8.66 7.37
CA GLN A 119 7.72 7.69 7.20
C GLN A 119 7.72 7.11 5.79
N ARG A 120 7.86 7.95 4.76
CA ARG A 120 7.90 7.50 3.35
C ARG A 120 9.13 6.65 3.04
N SER A 121 10.31 7.03 3.56
CA SER A 121 11.52 6.22 3.44
C SER A 121 11.35 4.84 4.08
N ARG A 122 10.72 4.76 5.26
CA ARG A 122 10.41 3.48 5.90
C ARG A 122 9.46 2.63 5.04
N TRP A 123 8.43 3.24 4.44
CA TRP A 123 7.51 2.52 3.55
C TRP A 123 8.21 2.02 2.29
N ALA A 124 9.06 2.85 1.68
CA ALA A 124 9.86 2.43 0.53
C ALA A 124 10.76 1.25 0.88
N GLN A 125 11.49 1.31 2.00
CA GLN A 125 12.33 0.21 2.48
C GLN A 125 11.52 -1.08 2.72
N GLY A 126 10.34 -0.96 3.34
CA GLY A 126 9.45 -2.09 3.54
C GLY A 126 8.95 -2.70 2.24
N ASN A 127 8.61 -1.88 1.24
CA ASN A 127 8.23 -2.36 -0.08
C ASN A 127 9.37 -3.11 -0.77
N PHE A 128 10.62 -2.66 -0.63
CA PHE A 128 11.79 -3.44 -1.10
C PHE A 128 11.88 -4.80 -0.41
N GLN A 129 11.62 -4.87 0.89
CA GLN A 129 11.60 -6.15 1.63
C GLN A 129 10.50 -7.09 1.10
N CYS A 130 9.35 -6.55 0.69
CA CYS A 130 8.26 -7.32 0.10
C CYS A 130 8.61 -7.88 -1.30
N GLY A 131 9.62 -7.36 -1.98
CA GLY A 131 10.13 -7.89 -3.26
C GLY A 131 10.48 -9.39 -3.23
N ARG A 132 10.83 -9.94 -2.04
CA ARG A 132 11.06 -11.37 -1.83
C ARG A 132 9.86 -12.27 -2.19
N TYR A 133 8.66 -11.70 -2.25
CA TYR A 133 7.44 -12.44 -2.58
C TYR A 133 7.16 -12.52 -4.08
N ILE A 134 7.86 -11.77 -4.94
CA ILE A 134 7.62 -11.71 -6.40
C ILE A 134 7.61 -13.10 -7.02
N ARG A 135 8.63 -13.93 -6.73
CA ARG A 135 8.69 -15.30 -7.27
C ARG A 135 7.51 -16.18 -6.82
N LYS A 136 7.09 -16.03 -5.55
CA LYS A 136 5.95 -16.76 -5.00
C LYS A 136 4.64 -16.32 -5.63
N LEU A 137 4.45 -15.01 -5.85
CA LEU A 137 3.29 -14.44 -6.53
C LEU A 137 3.20 -14.94 -7.97
N MET A 138 4.31 -14.95 -8.71
CA MET A 138 4.37 -15.46 -10.10
C MET A 138 4.08 -16.96 -10.21
N ALA A 139 4.45 -17.74 -9.20
CA ALA A 139 4.20 -19.18 -9.16
C ALA A 139 2.83 -19.56 -8.56
N SER A 140 2.09 -18.59 -7.98
CA SER A 140 0.83 -18.83 -7.31
C SER A 140 -0.31 -19.05 -8.30
N ARG A 141 -1.19 -20.00 -7.99
CA ARG A 141 -2.46 -20.21 -8.70
C ARG A 141 -3.62 -19.49 -8.02
N GLU A 142 -3.41 -18.98 -6.81
CA GLU A 142 -4.43 -18.30 -6.00
C GLU A 142 -4.62 -16.83 -6.40
N VAL A 143 -3.62 -16.24 -7.06
CA VAL A 143 -3.64 -14.84 -7.48
C VAL A 143 -4.11 -14.76 -8.93
N THR A 144 -5.10 -13.91 -9.20
CA THR A 144 -5.59 -13.70 -10.57
C THR A 144 -4.50 -13.06 -11.45
N SER A 145 -4.55 -13.26 -12.78
CA SER A 145 -3.57 -12.66 -13.69
C SER A 145 -3.52 -11.14 -13.60
N LEU A 146 -4.68 -10.46 -13.48
CA LEU A 146 -4.74 -9.01 -13.30
C LEU A 146 -4.24 -8.59 -11.92
N GLY A 147 -4.55 -9.37 -10.88
CA GLY A 147 -4.04 -9.15 -9.53
C GLY A 147 -2.52 -9.32 -9.47
N LEU A 148 -1.96 -10.30 -10.19
CA LEU A 148 -0.51 -10.48 -10.31
C LEU A 148 0.15 -9.26 -10.97
N LEU A 149 -0.42 -8.75 -12.06
CA LEU A 149 0.10 -7.55 -12.72
C LEU A 149 0.10 -6.33 -11.78
N ASP A 150 -0.97 -6.14 -11.01
CA ASP A 150 -1.04 -5.06 -10.00
C ASP A 150 0.02 -5.25 -8.90
N PHE A 151 0.20 -6.47 -8.38
CA PHE A 151 1.25 -6.76 -7.40
C PHE A 151 2.64 -6.51 -7.96
N LEU A 152 2.92 -6.95 -9.19
CA LEU A 152 4.21 -6.72 -9.84
C LEU A 152 4.46 -5.23 -10.05
N GLN A 153 3.47 -4.49 -10.54
CA GLN A 153 3.56 -3.04 -10.65
C GLN A 153 3.88 -2.41 -9.28
N TYR A 154 3.11 -2.73 -8.25
CA TYR A 154 3.29 -2.16 -6.92
C TYR A 154 4.67 -2.45 -6.32
N LEU A 155 5.14 -3.70 -6.42
CA LEU A 155 6.41 -4.12 -5.83
C LEU A 155 7.62 -3.70 -6.66
N LEU A 156 7.51 -3.56 -8.00
CA LEU A 156 8.61 -3.17 -8.88
C LEU A 156 8.72 -1.65 -9.04
N MET A 157 7.63 -0.89 -8.85
CA MET A 157 7.65 0.57 -9.01
C MET A 157 8.75 1.27 -8.21
N PRO A 158 9.02 0.94 -6.93
CA PRO A 158 10.12 1.58 -6.21
C PRO A 158 11.50 1.33 -6.83
N TRP A 159 11.73 0.13 -7.40
CA TRP A 159 12.98 -0.24 -8.07
C TRP A 159 13.20 0.53 -9.38
N LEU A 160 12.12 0.95 -10.03
CA LEU A 160 12.18 1.73 -11.27
C LEU A 160 12.17 3.23 -10.98
N ALA A 161 11.29 3.68 -10.07
CA ALA A 161 11.09 5.10 -9.79
C ALA A 161 12.30 5.75 -9.11
N VAL A 162 12.99 5.05 -8.21
CA VAL A 162 14.16 5.62 -7.52
C VAL A 162 15.32 5.89 -8.48
N PRO A 163 15.81 4.93 -9.28
CA PRO A 163 16.86 5.20 -10.26
C PRO A 163 16.46 6.28 -11.29
N LEU A 164 15.23 6.21 -11.79
CA LEU A 164 14.73 7.20 -12.74
C LEU A 164 14.71 8.62 -12.15
N SER A 165 14.26 8.77 -10.90
CA SER A 165 14.27 10.05 -10.21
C SER A 165 15.68 10.62 -10.02
N ILE A 166 16.68 9.75 -9.75
CA ILE A 166 18.07 10.15 -9.66
C ILE A 166 18.57 10.65 -11.03
N VAL A 167 18.32 9.90 -12.08
CA VAL A 167 18.70 10.31 -13.44
C VAL A 167 18.08 11.66 -13.82
N ILE A 168 16.79 11.84 -13.58
CA ILE A 168 16.08 13.11 -13.84
C ILE A 168 16.72 14.25 -13.03
N ALA A 169 16.99 14.04 -11.75
CA ALA A 169 17.61 15.06 -10.90
C ALA A 169 19.02 15.45 -11.37
N VAL A 170 19.83 14.48 -11.80
CA VAL A 170 21.17 14.72 -12.35
C VAL A 170 21.07 15.51 -13.66
N VAL A 171 20.23 15.06 -14.61
CA VAL A 171 20.05 15.74 -15.89
C VAL A 171 19.58 17.18 -15.69
N LEU A 172 18.57 17.38 -14.83
CA LEU A 172 18.06 18.72 -14.52
C LEU A 172 19.16 19.60 -13.88
N GLY A 173 19.90 19.07 -12.92
CA GLY A 173 21.02 19.75 -12.29
C GLY A 173 22.10 20.16 -13.30
N CYS A 174 22.53 19.26 -14.17
CA CYS A 174 23.46 19.55 -15.26
C CYS A 174 22.94 20.64 -16.19
N THR A 175 21.66 20.54 -16.60
CA THR A 175 21.04 21.55 -17.49
C THR A 175 21.06 22.94 -16.85
N ILE A 176 20.70 23.04 -15.56
CA ILE A 176 20.73 24.32 -14.82
C ILE A 176 22.17 24.88 -14.77
N VAL A 177 23.15 24.03 -14.41
CA VAL A 177 24.55 24.46 -14.33
C VAL A 177 25.07 24.94 -15.71
N PHE A 178 24.81 24.18 -16.77
CA PHE A 178 25.22 24.61 -18.13
C PHE A 178 24.53 25.89 -18.55
N SER A 179 23.25 26.10 -18.23
CA SER A 179 22.54 27.35 -18.50
C SER A 179 23.15 28.56 -17.78
N LEU A 180 23.58 28.35 -16.52
CA LEU A 180 24.20 29.43 -15.71
C LEU A 180 25.66 29.72 -16.07
N LEU A 181 26.39 28.77 -16.68
CA LEU A 181 27.78 28.93 -17.06
C LEU A 181 27.95 29.30 -18.54
N GLY A 182 26.90 29.18 -19.32
CA GLY A 182 26.89 29.49 -20.77
C GLY A 182 26.50 30.91 -21.13
N ASP A 183 26.17 31.75 -20.15
CA ASP A 183 25.98 33.21 -20.22
C ASP A 183 27.25 33.90 -19.68
#